data_89af52064d664bd71893442c200bd343
#
_entry.id   89af52064d664bd71893442c200bd343
#
_cell.length_a   1.000
_cell.length_b   1.000
_cell.length_c   1.000
_cell.angle_alpha   90.00
_cell.angle_beta   90.00
_cell.angle_gamma   90.00
#
_symmetry.space_group_name_H-M   'P 1'
#
loop_
_entity.id
_entity.type
_entity.pdbx_description
1 polymer ?
#
loop_
_entity_poly.entity_id
_entity_poly.type
_entity_poly.pdbx_seq_one_letter_code
_entity_poly.pdbx_strand_id
1 'polypeptide(L)'
;SADVDKTFTVGFDNGEKYNEISYAKELSELIPVKNYSKTITPEEFWGNFGKIQYHMDEPLADPSAVALYFVCNTASKYLKVVMSGEGADEIFGGYNIYKEPLAVPAYDKIPFPIRRFIGKVASHLPKKSGINFLIRRGKKLEDRFIGNAYMFTEEERKKLLKIKTDAPPPAEVVKP
;
A
#
# COMPACT_ATOMS: atom_id res chain seq x y z
N SER A 1 19.07 24.28 -5.42
CA SER A 1 18.18 23.59 -4.45
C SER A 1 16.94 24.44 -4.29
N ALA A 2 15.77 23.86 -4.47
CA ALA A 2 14.54 24.56 -4.13
C ALA A 2 14.49 24.67 -2.61
N ASP A 3 14.39 25.88 -2.07
CA ASP A 3 14.19 26.09 -0.65
C ASP A 3 12.78 25.61 -0.30
N VAL A 4 12.71 24.46 0.38
CA VAL A 4 11.46 23.93 0.92
C VAL A 4 11.16 24.70 2.20
N ASP A 5 10.17 25.61 2.16
CA ASP A 5 9.78 26.43 3.31
C ASP A 5 8.46 25.98 3.95
N LYS A 6 7.73 25.10 3.29
CA LYS A 6 6.40 24.61 3.73
C LYS A 6 6.24 23.11 3.53
N THR A 7 5.62 22.46 4.50
CA THR A 7 5.14 21.09 4.40
C THR A 7 3.66 21.01 4.71
N PHE A 8 2.99 20.01 4.14
CA PHE A 8 1.55 19.80 4.30
C PHE A 8 1.32 18.37 4.73
N THR A 9 0.53 18.19 5.78
CA THR A 9 0.27 16.87 6.37
C THR A 9 -1.20 16.75 6.70
N VAL A 10 -1.77 15.58 6.46
CA VAL A 10 -3.11 15.25 6.90
C VAL A 10 -3.08 14.02 7.81
N GLY A 11 -4.06 13.94 8.71
CA GLY A 11 -4.29 12.78 9.55
C GLY A 11 -5.78 12.55 9.71
N PHE A 12 -6.15 11.39 10.21
CA PHE A 12 -7.54 11.05 10.48
C PHE A 12 -7.82 11.16 11.98
N ASP A 13 -9.03 11.61 12.32
CA ASP A 13 -9.53 11.64 13.70
C ASP A 13 -9.97 10.23 14.13
N ASN A 14 -9.00 9.31 14.18
CA ASN A 14 -9.21 7.91 14.54
C ASN A 14 -8.08 7.35 15.42
N GLY A 15 -7.62 8.18 16.37
CA GLY A 15 -6.55 7.83 17.31
C GLY A 15 -5.13 7.97 16.76
N GLU A 16 -4.16 7.98 17.66
CA GLU A 16 -2.75 8.28 17.35
C GLU A 16 -2.11 7.32 16.36
N LYS A 17 -2.55 6.06 16.31
CA LYS A 17 -1.97 5.01 15.46
C LYS A 17 -2.01 5.34 13.96
N TYR A 18 -2.97 6.17 13.53
CA TYR A 18 -3.19 6.52 12.12
C TYR A 18 -2.99 8.01 11.87
N ASN A 19 -2.35 8.71 12.81
CA ASN A 19 -2.16 10.14 12.75
C ASN A 19 -0.66 10.47 12.69
N GLU A 20 -0.18 10.81 11.51
CA GLU A 20 1.22 11.17 11.27
C GLU A 20 1.53 12.65 11.54
N ILE A 21 0.53 13.44 11.98
CA ILE A 21 0.70 14.88 12.23
C ILE A 21 1.73 15.15 13.32
N SER A 22 1.79 14.30 14.35
CA SER A 22 2.78 14.44 15.43
C SER A 22 4.22 14.32 14.91
N TYR A 23 4.49 13.31 14.07
CA TYR A 23 5.80 13.12 13.44
C TYR A 23 6.17 14.28 12.51
N ALA A 24 5.22 14.76 11.72
CA ALA A 24 5.45 15.89 10.84
C ALA A 24 5.74 17.19 11.59
N LYS A 25 5.12 17.40 12.75
CA LYS A 25 5.40 18.54 13.64
C LYS A 25 6.80 18.42 14.25
N GLU A 26 7.14 17.25 14.81
CA GLU A 26 8.47 16.99 15.35
C GLU A 26 9.56 17.25 14.30
N LEU A 27 9.38 16.77 13.07
CA LEU A 27 10.31 17.04 11.99
C LEU A 27 10.42 18.54 11.67
N SER A 28 9.30 19.27 11.67
CA SER A 28 9.31 20.71 11.40
C SER A 28 9.94 21.55 12.50
N GLU A 29 10.11 21.01 13.70
CA GLU A 29 10.89 21.63 14.78
C GLU A 29 12.40 21.43 14.59
N LEU A 30 12.81 20.36 13.90
CA LEU A 30 14.22 20.04 13.64
C LEU A 30 14.78 20.77 12.41
N ILE A 31 13.93 21.15 11.47
CA ILE A 31 14.31 21.83 10.23
C ILE A 31 13.47 23.11 10.08
N PRO A 32 14.03 24.19 9.49
CA PRO A 32 13.36 25.49 9.39
C PRO A 32 12.24 25.48 8.33
N VAL A 33 11.24 24.62 8.50
CA VAL A 33 10.06 24.52 7.62
C VAL A 33 8.78 24.72 8.41
N LYS A 34 7.78 25.36 7.82
CA LYS A 34 6.47 25.51 8.43
C LYS A 34 5.54 24.36 8.02
N ASN A 35 5.06 23.58 8.99
CA ASN A 35 4.08 22.53 8.75
C ASN A 35 2.65 23.07 8.83
N TYR A 36 1.84 22.76 7.83
CA TYR A 36 0.40 22.99 7.77
C TYR A 36 -0.30 21.64 7.84
N SER A 37 -0.91 21.36 8.99
CA SER A 37 -1.60 20.09 9.21
C SER A 37 -3.12 20.24 9.23
N LYS A 38 -3.82 19.21 8.77
CA LYS A 38 -5.28 19.10 8.79
C LYS A 38 -5.68 17.72 9.30
N THR A 39 -6.50 17.68 10.34
CA THR A 39 -7.18 16.46 10.78
C THR A 39 -8.50 16.32 10.03
N ILE A 40 -8.73 15.18 9.41
CA ILE A 40 -9.92 14.84 8.64
C ILE A 40 -10.91 14.16 9.58
N THR A 41 -12.10 14.71 9.72
CA THR A 41 -13.17 14.08 10.49
C THR A 41 -13.95 13.05 9.66
N PRO A 42 -14.68 12.11 10.29
CA PRO A 42 -15.55 11.19 9.57
C PRO A 42 -16.58 11.90 8.69
N GLU A 43 -17.14 13.01 9.13
CA GLU A 43 -18.11 13.80 8.37
C GLU A 43 -17.49 14.45 7.14
N GLU A 44 -16.28 14.98 7.27
CA GLU A 44 -15.51 15.52 6.14
C GLU A 44 -15.15 14.43 5.13
N PHE A 45 -14.73 13.25 5.62
CA PHE A 45 -14.42 12.10 4.79
C PHE A 45 -15.62 11.73 3.91
N TRP A 46 -16.75 11.42 4.54
CA TRP A 46 -17.93 10.96 3.81
C TRP A 46 -18.59 12.08 2.99
N GLY A 47 -18.57 13.31 3.49
CA GLY A 47 -19.11 14.47 2.79
C GLY A 47 -18.37 14.80 1.48
N ASN A 48 -17.08 14.45 1.37
CA ASN A 48 -16.28 14.69 0.16
C ASN A 48 -16.08 13.43 -0.70
N PHE A 49 -16.46 12.25 -0.21
CA PHE A 49 -16.17 10.98 -0.87
C PHE A 49 -16.69 10.91 -2.30
N GLY A 50 -17.94 11.29 -2.53
CA GLY A 50 -18.54 11.29 -3.88
C GLY A 50 -17.81 12.22 -4.85
N LYS A 51 -17.40 13.41 -4.39
CA LYS A 51 -16.61 14.36 -5.17
C LYS A 51 -15.23 13.79 -5.52
N ILE A 52 -14.57 13.15 -4.55
CA ILE A 52 -13.26 12.54 -4.74
C ILE A 52 -13.35 11.43 -5.78
N GLN A 53 -14.33 10.51 -5.65
CA GLN A 53 -14.56 9.44 -6.62
C GLN A 53 -14.84 9.97 -8.03
N TYR A 54 -15.58 11.06 -8.16
CA TYR A 54 -15.83 11.71 -9.45
C TYR A 54 -14.52 12.16 -10.13
N HIS A 55 -13.58 12.74 -9.37
CA HIS A 55 -12.30 13.22 -9.89
C HIS A 55 -11.26 12.12 -10.11
N MET A 56 -11.50 10.91 -9.61
CA MET A 56 -10.63 9.75 -9.86
C MET A 56 -10.96 9.04 -11.18
N ASP A 57 -12.05 9.41 -11.85
CA ASP A 57 -12.56 8.84 -13.10
C ASP A 57 -12.94 7.36 -13.04
N GLU A 58 -12.48 6.63 -12.05
CA GLU A 58 -12.80 5.23 -11.79
C GLU A 58 -13.05 4.97 -10.31
N PRO A 59 -13.85 3.95 -9.94
CA PRO A 59 -14.10 3.61 -8.54
C PRO A 59 -12.82 3.16 -7.86
N LEU A 60 -12.29 3.99 -6.96
CA LEU A 60 -11.11 3.68 -6.17
C LEU A 60 -11.53 3.38 -4.72
N ALA A 61 -11.25 2.16 -4.26
CA ALA A 61 -11.56 1.72 -2.89
C ALA A 61 -10.46 2.08 -1.87
N ASP A 62 -9.37 2.72 -2.30
CA ASP A 62 -8.25 3.08 -1.44
C ASP A 62 -8.54 4.39 -0.69
N PRO A 63 -8.56 4.38 0.66
CA PRO A 63 -8.78 5.58 1.46
C PRO A 63 -7.66 6.63 1.32
N SER A 64 -6.51 6.28 0.79
CA SER A 64 -5.40 7.21 0.54
C SER A 64 -5.78 8.33 -0.43
N ALA A 65 -6.72 8.07 -1.37
CA ALA A 65 -7.25 9.09 -2.26
C ALA A 65 -7.94 10.25 -1.50
N VAL A 66 -8.59 9.94 -0.37
CA VAL A 66 -9.21 10.97 0.48
C VAL A 66 -8.13 11.80 1.17
N ALA A 67 -7.09 11.15 1.73
CA ALA A 67 -5.96 11.85 2.32
C ALA A 67 -5.28 12.76 1.29
N LEU A 68 -5.03 12.27 0.08
CA LEU A 68 -4.45 13.03 -1.02
C LEU A 68 -5.29 14.27 -1.38
N TYR A 69 -6.61 14.12 -1.47
CA TYR A 69 -7.51 15.25 -1.72
C TYR A 69 -7.35 16.35 -0.67
N PHE A 70 -7.36 15.99 0.62
CA PHE A 70 -7.27 16.97 1.68
C PHE A 70 -5.90 17.62 1.81
N VAL A 71 -4.82 16.88 1.57
CA VAL A 71 -3.46 17.47 1.55
C VAL A 71 -3.30 18.43 0.38
N CYS A 72 -3.77 18.06 -0.82
CA CYS A 72 -3.77 18.92 -1.99
C CYS A 72 -4.65 20.17 -1.79
N ASN A 73 -5.84 20.01 -1.22
CA ASN A 73 -6.73 21.13 -0.90
C ASN A 73 -6.09 22.09 0.11
N THR A 74 -5.38 21.57 1.10
CA THR A 74 -4.66 22.40 2.07
C THR A 74 -3.50 23.15 1.40
N ALA A 75 -2.70 22.45 0.60
CA ALA A 75 -1.55 23.01 -0.10
C ALA A 75 -1.94 24.06 -1.15
N SER A 76 -3.05 23.86 -1.87
CA SER A 76 -3.49 24.74 -2.95
C SER A 76 -3.81 26.18 -2.49
N LYS A 77 -4.03 26.39 -1.20
CA LYS A 77 -4.22 27.71 -0.61
C LYS A 77 -2.93 28.54 -0.56
N TYR A 78 -1.79 27.90 -0.70
CA TYR A 78 -0.47 28.51 -0.56
C TYR A 78 0.42 28.34 -1.78
N LEU A 79 0.31 27.21 -2.48
CA LEU A 79 1.21 26.82 -3.57
C LEU A 79 0.44 26.25 -4.76
N LYS A 80 1.02 26.39 -5.96
CA LYS A 80 0.50 25.78 -7.19
C LYS A 80 1.11 24.40 -7.47
N VAL A 81 2.30 24.14 -6.95
CA VAL A 81 3.06 22.91 -7.16
C VAL A 81 3.63 22.47 -5.84
N VAL A 82 3.50 21.19 -5.54
CA VAL A 82 4.10 20.53 -4.37
C VAL A 82 4.81 19.25 -4.81
N MET A 83 5.81 18.86 -4.04
CA MET A 83 6.49 17.57 -4.19
C MET A 83 5.87 16.58 -3.19
N SER A 84 5.75 15.32 -3.59
CA SER A 84 5.27 14.23 -2.75
C SER A 84 6.42 13.31 -2.35
N GLY A 85 6.30 12.68 -1.17
CA GLY A 85 7.18 11.60 -0.70
C GLY A 85 6.74 10.21 -1.16
N GLU A 86 5.83 10.10 -2.11
CA GLU A 86 5.39 8.80 -2.64
C GLU A 86 6.54 7.99 -3.23
N GLY A 87 6.50 6.67 -3.01
CA GLY A 87 7.58 5.76 -3.41
C GLY A 87 8.66 5.57 -2.34
N ALA A 88 8.60 6.28 -1.21
CA ALA A 88 9.59 6.14 -0.14
C ALA A 88 9.56 4.72 0.48
N ASP A 89 8.39 4.12 0.65
CA ASP A 89 8.24 2.76 1.17
C ASP A 89 8.87 1.72 0.24
N GLU A 90 8.79 1.92 -1.07
CA GLU A 90 9.42 1.08 -2.08
C GLU A 90 10.95 1.19 -2.04
N ILE A 91 11.46 2.42 -1.93
CA ILE A 91 12.91 2.69 -1.96
C ILE A 91 13.58 2.29 -0.64
N PHE A 92 12.94 2.59 0.50
CA PHE A 92 13.52 2.38 1.83
C PHE A 92 12.99 1.12 2.53
N GLY A 93 12.14 0.32 1.87
CA GLY A 93 11.61 -0.93 2.43
C GLY A 93 10.64 -0.72 3.60
N GLY A 94 9.81 0.33 3.57
CA GLY A 94 8.92 0.72 4.66
C GLY A 94 7.77 -0.27 4.90
N TYR A 95 7.31 -0.98 3.89
CA TYR A 95 6.19 -1.92 4.03
C TYR A 95 6.56 -3.13 4.90
N ASN A 96 5.68 -3.47 5.84
CA ASN A 96 5.84 -4.64 6.70
C ASN A 96 5.96 -5.96 5.92
N ILE A 97 5.42 -6.03 4.70
CA ILE A 97 5.50 -7.22 3.85
C ILE A 97 6.95 -7.53 3.44
N TYR A 98 7.85 -6.55 3.40
CA TYR A 98 9.27 -6.76 3.12
C TYR A 98 9.99 -7.53 4.23
N LYS A 99 9.45 -7.53 5.44
CA LYS A 99 9.95 -8.31 6.58
C LYS A 99 9.48 -9.77 6.56
N GLU A 100 8.50 -10.10 5.71
CA GLU A 100 7.92 -11.45 5.63
C GLU A 100 8.97 -12.55 5.39
N PRO A 101 9.95 -12.39 4.48
CA PRO A 101 10.99 -13.39 4.29
C PRO A 101 11.82 -13.69 5.55
N LEU A 102 11.92 -12.74 6.46
CA LEU A 102 12.69 -12.85 7.70
C LEU A 102 11.87 -13.35 8.89
N ALA A 103 10.54 -13.41 8.77
CA ALA A 103 9.65 -13.62 9.91
C ALA A 103 9.77 -15.00 10.58
N VAL A 104 10.10 -16.07 9.83
CA VAL A 104 10.22 -17.44 10.36
C VAL A 104 11.39 -18.17 9.70
N PRO A 105 12.64 -17.84 10.03
CA PRO A 105 13.81 -18.42 9.38
C PRO A 105 13.93 -19.95 9.62
N ALA A 106 13.37 -20.46 10.71
CA ALA A 106 13.35 -21.91 10.97
C ALA A 106 12.57 -22.69 9.91
N TYR A 107 11.50 -22.11 9.36
CA TYR A 107 10.73 -22.76 8.29
C TYR A 107 11.52 -22.85 6.97
N ASP A 108 12.41 -21.92 6.72
CA ASP A 108 13.23 -21.92 5.49
C ASP A 108 14.34 -23.00 5.50
N LYS A 109 14.63 -23.61 6.66
CA LYS A 109 15.50 -24.80 6.76
C LYS A 109 14.84 -26.05 6.15
N ILE A 110 13.52 -26.06 5.98
CA ILE A 110 12.81 -27.14 5.27
C ILE A 110 13.16 -27.07 3.78
N PRO A 111 13.60 -28.18 3.15
CA PRO A 111 13.89 -28.20 1.71
C PRO A 111 12.74 -27.68 0.86
N PHE A 112 13.05 -26.90 -0.18
CA PHE A 112 12.04 -26.23 -1.01
C PHE A 112 10.99 -27.18 -1.62
N PRO A 113 11.32 -28.40 -2.12
CA PRO A 113 10.31 -29.34 -2.63
C PRO A 113 9.24 -29.70 -1.58
N ILE A 114 9.67 -29.86 -0.32
CA ILE A 114 8.74 -30.17 0.79
C ILE A 114 7.85 -28.96 1.07
N ARG A 115 8.43 -27.76 1.15
CA ARG A 115 7.65 -26.51 1.33
C ARG A 115 6.65 -26.30 0.20
N ARG A 116 7.05 -26.59 -1.04
CA ARG A 116 6.18 -26.50 -2.22
C ARG A 116 5.01 -27.48 -2.13
N PHE A 117 5.25 -28.72 -1.70
CA PHE A 117 4.19 -29.70 -1.47
C PHE A 117 3.23 -29.26 -0.37
N ILE A 118 3.74 -28.81 0.78
CA ILE A 118 2.93 -28.27 1.87
C ILE A 118 2.08 -27.09 1.38
N GLY A 119 2.65 -26.15 0.64
CA GLY A 119 1.95 -25.01 0.07
C GLY A 119 0.84 -25.40 -0.90
N LYS A 120 1.08 -26.45 -1.73
CA LYS A 120 0.08 -26.99 -2.64
C LYS A 120 -1.09 -27.63 -1.88
N VAL A 121 -0.82 -28.42 -0.85
CA VAL A 121 -1.87 -29.00 -0.01
C VAL A 121 -2.66 -27.89 0.72
N ALA A 122 -1.93 -26.90 1.28
CA ALA A 122 -2.55 -25.78 1.98
C ALA A 122 -3.46 -24.93 1.07
N SER A 123 -3.20 -24.86 -0.24
CA SER A 123 -4.04 -24.09 -1.17
C SER A 123 -5.44 -24.69 -1.37
N HIS A 124 -5.66 -25.96 -1.00
CA HIS A 124 -6.97 -26.61 -1.05
C HIS A 124 -7.74 -26.51 0.27
N LEU A 125 -7.13 -25.95 1.31
CA LEU A 125 -7.77 -25.77 2.60
C LEU A 125 -8.52 -24.43 2.69
N PRO A 126 -9.55 -24.34 3.54
CA PRO A 126 -10.24 -23.08 3.78
C PRO A 126 -9.26 -21.99 4.26
N LYS A 127 -9.46 -20.75 3.79
CA LYS A 127 -8.64 -19.59 4.18
C LYS A 127 -8.76 -19.34 5.69
N LYS A 128 -7.78 -19.79 6.47
CA LYS A 128 -7.63 -19.53 7.91
C LYS A 128 -6.26 -18.91 8.18
N SER A 129 -6.11 -18.32 9.37
CA SER A 129 -4.81 -17.81 9.84
C SER A 129 -3.73 -18.90 9.71
N GLY A 130 -2.57 -18.54 9.18
CA GLY A 130 -1.45 -19.45 8.91
C GLY A 130 -1.48 -20.18 7.56
N ILE A 131 -2.64 -20.42 6.95
CA ILE A 131 -2.73 -21.09 5.64
C ILE A 131 -2.05 -20.26 4.55
N ASN A 132 -2.29 -18.95 4.52
CA ASN A 132 -1.64 -18.05 3.58
C ASN A 132 -0.11 -18.05 3.72
N PHE A 133 0.41 -18.19 4.94
CA PHE A 133 1.84 -18.33 5.19
C PHE A 133 2.39 -19.57 4.48
N LEU A 134 1.77 -20.74 4.67
CA LEU A 134 2.21 -22.00 4.06
C LEU A 134 2.17 -21.92 2.52
N ILE A 135 1.11 -21.36 1.95
CA ILE A 135 0.97 -21.17 0.50
C ILE A 135 2.08 -20.27 -0.03
N ARG A 136 2.35 -19.15 0.62
CA ARG A 136 3.40 -18.20 0.21
C ARG A 136 4.79 -18.80 0.34
N ARG A 137 5.09 -19.45 1.44
CA ARG A 137 6.39 -20.12 1.68
C ARG A 137 6.63 -21.34 0.80
N GLY A 138 5.59 -21.90 0.19
CA GLY A 138 5.68 -22.93 -0.85
C GLY A 138 6.08 -22.39 -2.23
N LYS A 139 6.20 -21.07 -2.41
CA LYS A 139 6.65 -20.41 -3.63
C LYS A 139 8.08 -19.90 -3.46
N LYS A 140 8.80 -19.70 -4.56
CA LYS A 140 10.07 -18.96 -4.55
C LYS A 140 9.82 -17.51 -4.17
N LEU A 141 10.86 -16.79 -3.73
CA LEU A 141 10.74 -15.41 -3.25
C LEU A 141 10.18 -14.49 -4.36
N GLU A 142 10.73 -14.60 -5.55
CA GLU A 142 10.30 -13.85 -6.73
C GLU A 142 8.86 -14.14 -7.18
N ASP A 143 8.29 -15.30 -6.82
CA ASP A 143 6.93 -15.70 -7.17
C ASP A 143 5.88 -15.27 -6.13
N ARG A 144 6.31 -14.91 -4.93
CA ARG A 144 5.40 -14.51 -3.84
C ARG A 144 5.31 -13.00 -3.63
N PHE A 145 6.21 -12.25 -4.27
CA PHE A 145 6.31 -10.82 -4.08
C PHE A 145 5.95 -10.06 -5.37
N ILE A 146 4.66 -9.78 -5.56
CA ILE A 146 4.14 -9.07 -6.73
C ILE A 146 3.64 -7.65 -6.35
N GLY A 147 4.00 -7.18 -5.17
CA GLY A 147 3.58 -5.90 -4.62
C GLY A 147 2.26 -5.95 -3.84
N ASN A 148 1.90 -4.84 -3.22
CA ASN A 148 0.71 -4.72 -2.38
C ASN A 148 -0.60 -4.71 -3.19
N ALA A 149 -0.54 -4.39 -4.47
CA ALA A 149 -1.69 -4.30 -5.36
C ALA A 149 -2.17 -5.66 -5.92
N TYR A 150 -1.59 -6.78 -5.47
CA TYR A 150 -2.02 -8.10 -5.91
C TYR A 150 -3.32 -8.53 -5.23
N MET A 151 -4.46 -8.13 -5.83
CA MET A 151 -5.79 -8.38 -5.28
C MET A 151 -6.39 -9.71 -5.72
N PHE A 152 -6.12 -10.15 -6.96
CA PHE A 152 -6.66 -11.37 -7.53
C PHE A 152 -5.55 -12.33 -7.95
N THR A 153 -5.74 -13.61 -7.65
CA THR A 153 -4.90 -14.68 -8.24
C THR A 153 -5.19 -14.80 -9.74
N GLU A 154 -4.27 -15.40 -10.48
CA GLU A 154 -4.46 -15.63 -11.91
C GLU A 154 -5.71 -16.49 -12.20
N GLU A 155 -6.03 -17.45 -11.33
CA GLU A 155 -7.25 -18.25 -11.44
C GLU A 155 -8.52 -17.45 -11.21
N GLU A 156 -8.51 -16.57 -10.20
CA GLU A 156 -9.63 -15.65 -9.93
C GLU A 156 -9.79 -14.66 -11.08
N ARG A 157 -8.70 -14.10 -11.60
CA ARG A 157 -8.71 -13.22 -12.76
C ARG A 157 -9.36 -13.88 -13.98
N LYS A 158 -8.97 -15.12 -14.30
CA LYS A 158 -9.56 -15.89 -15.43
C LYS A 158 -11.06 -16.17 -15.25
N LYS A 159 -11.51 -16.33 -14.01
CA LYS A 159 -12.94 -16.52 -13.72
C LYS A 159 -13.74 -15.23 -13.84
N LEU A 160 -13.15 -14.09 -13.48
CA LEU A 160 -13.82 -12.79 -13.52
C LEU A 160 -13.88 -12.22 -14.95
N LEU A 161 -12.85 -12.42 -15.75
CA LEU A 161 -12.81 -11.92 -17.12
C LEU A 161 -13.75 -12.74 -18.03
N LYS A 162 -14.71 -12.05 -18.62
CA LYS A 162 -15.63 -12.65 -19.61
C LYS A 162 -14.93 -12.87 -20.98
N ILE A 163 -13.86 -12.14 -21.23
CA ILE A 163 -13.12 -12.17 -22.49
C ILE A 163 -11.82 -12.95 -22.24
N LYS A 164 -11.54 -13.92 -23.10
CA LYS A 164 -10.23 -14.57 -23.10
C LYS A 164 -9.19 -13.56 -23.60
N THR A 165 -8.10 -13.42 -22.89
CA THR A 165 -6.99 -12.55 -23.26
C THR A 165 -5.70 -13.36 -23.32
N ASP A 166 -4.88 -13.09 -24.33
CA ASP A 166 -3.54 -13.65 -24.47
C ASP A 166 -2.48 -12.79 -23.76
N ALA A 167 -2.91 -11.75 -23.04
CA ALA A 167 -2.02 -10.92 -22.23
C ALA A 167 -1.29 -11.77 -21.18
N PRO A 168 0.02 -11.62 -21.05
CA PRO A 168 0.79 -12.36 -20.05
C PRO A 168 0.31 -12.00 -18.63
N PRO A 169 0.42 -12.93 -17.67
CA PRO A 169 0.14 -12.61 -16.27
C PRO A 169 0.99 -11.44 -15.80
N PRO A 170 0.45 -10.53 -14.96
CA PRO A 170 1.22 -9.38 -14.45
C PRO A 170 2.57 -9.77 -13.81
N ALA A 171 2.63 -10.94 -13.17
CA ALA A 171 3.86 -11.47 -12.58
C ALA A 171 4.95 -11.75 -13.61
N GLU A 172 4.62 -12.04 -14.87
CA GLU A 172 5.61 -12.26 -15.93
C GLU A 172 6.13 -10.94 -16.50
N VAL A 173 5.31 -9.90 -16.45
CA VAL A 173 5.69 -8.56 -16.95
C VAL A 173 6.67 -7.86 -16.02
N VAL A 174 6.56 -8.08 -14.70
CA VAL A 174 7.41 -7.40 -13.70
C VAL A 174 8.63 -8.21 -13.26
N LYS A 175 8.77 -9.47 -13.71
CA LYS A 175 10.00 -10.24 -13.48
C LYS A 175 11.11 -9.73 -14.39
N PRO A 176 12.33 -9.54 -13.84
CA PRO A 176 13.50 -9.20 -14.63
C PRO A 176 13.90 -10.30 -15.60
#